data_4a68a810392daa55ee1b980261013644
#
_entry.id   4a68a810392daa55ee1b980261013644
#
_cell.length_a   1.000
_cell.length_b   1.000
_cell.length_c   1.000
_cell.angle_alpha   90.00
_cell.angle_beta   90.00
_cell.angle_gamma   90.00
#
_symmetry.space_group_name_H-M   'P 1'
#
loop_
_entity.id
_entity.type
_entity.pdbx_description
1 polymer ?
#
loop_
_entity_poly.entity_id
_entity_poly.type
_entity_poly.pdbx_seq_one_letter_code
_entity_poly.pdbx_strand_id
1 'polypeptide(L)'
;MDRRLFFPMFVDLSMKRALVVGAGRIAARRAGVLMDFCGQVVVVGPKVHPDLEALAASGRVTLDRRAFAPGDLENAGLVVAATDDPSLNARIAGLCRERGVPVNVASDRTLCDFYFPGIVIDGEAVIGVTAGGGDHRRAKALTDLVRRCVAEENK
;
A
#
# COMPACT_ATOMS: atom_id res chain seq x y z
N MET A 1 -6.17 -13.08 25.68
CA MET A 1 -5.67 -12.42 24.46
C MET A 1 -6.87 -11.93 23.67
N ASP A 2 -6.99 -10.63 23.54
CA ASP A 2 -8.09 -10.01 22.79
C ASP A 2 -7.86 -10.26 21.29
N ARG A 3 -8.57 -11.23 20.73
CA ARG A 3 -8.44 -11.65 19.34
C ARG A 3 -9.24 -10.68 18.48
N ARG A 4 -8.61 -9.62 18.00
CA ARG A 4 -9.23 -8.74 17.02
C ARG A 4 -9.24 -9.41 15.64
N LEU A 5 -10.43 -9.60 15.10
CA LEU A 5 -10.63 -9.99 13.71
C LEU A 5 -10.88 -8.73 12.90
N PHE A 6 -10.28 -8.64 11.71
CA PHE A 6 -10.50 -7.55 10.77
C PHE A 6 -11.52 -7.96 9.73
N PHE A 7 -12.50 -7.12 9.49
CA PHE A 7 -13.49 -7.35 8.45
C PHE A 7 -12.84 -7.16 7.07
N PRO A 8 -12.90 -8.16 6.17
CA PRO A 8 -12.41 -8.02 4.81
C PRO A 8 -13.36 -7.13 4.01
N MET A 9 -12.80 -6.15 3.33
CA MET A 9 -13.56 -5.22 2.50
C MET A 9 -12.83 -5.01 1.17
N PHE A 10 -13.57 -5.09 0.07
CA PHE A 10 -13.09 -4.75 -1.25
C PHE A 10 -13.55 -3.34 -1.60
N VAL A 11 -12.62 -2.52 -2.07
CA VAL A 11 -12.86 -1.10 -2.36
C VAL A 11 -12.48 -0.84 -3.81
N ASP A 12 -13.37 -0.21 -4.56
CA ASP A 12 -13.05 0.28 -5.90
C ASP A 12 -12.15 1.52 -5.82
N LEU A 13 -10.92 1.36 -6.25
CA LEU A 13 -9.91 2.42 -6.33
C LEU A 13 -9.58 2.82 -7.77
N SER A 14 -10.29 2.28 -8.76
CA SER A 14 -9.99 2.45 -10.19
C SER A 14 -9.96 3.92 -10.64
N MET A 15 -10.75 4.77 -9.99
CA MET A 15 -10.81 6.22 -10.25
C MET A 15 -10.10 7.04 -9.16
N LYS A 16 -9.37 6.39 -8.26
CA LYS A 16 -8.70 7.07 -7.14
C LYS A 16 -7.21 7.23 -7.41
N ARG A 17 -6.66 8.30 -6.83
CA ARG A 17 -5.22 8.54 -6.77
C ARG A 17 -4.67 7.98 -5.47
N ALA A 18 -3.70 7.08 -5.54
CA ALA A 18 -2.93 6.65 -4.39
C ALA A 18 -1.66 7.51 -4.26
N LEU A 19 -1.39 8.00 -3.06
CA LEU A 19 -0.15 8.70 -2.72
C LEU A 19 0.72 7.81 -1.84
N VAL A 20 1.94 7.56 -2.26
CA VAL A 20 2.96 6.87 -1.46
C VAL A 20 4.03 7.89 -1.06
N VAL A 21 4.17 8.14 0.23
CA VAL A 21 5.21 9.04 0.77
C VAL A 21 6.36 8.22 1.30
N GLY A 22 7.56 8.51 0.78
CA GLY A 22 8.74 7.68 0.88
C GLY A 22 9.00 6.95 -0.43
N ALA A 23 10.26 6.76 -0.79
CA ALA A 23 10.66 6.16 -2.05
C ALA A 23 11.67 5.01 -1.87
N GLY A 24 11.66 4.36 -0.71
CA GLY A 24 12.48 3.19 -0.40
C GLY A 24 11.83 1.87 -0.87
N ARG A 25 12.42 0.75 -0.44
CA ARG A 25 11.99 -0.60 -0.81
C ARG A 25 10.54 -0.92 -0.43
N ILE A 26 10.09 -0.46 0.74
CA ILE A 26 8.70 -0.68 1.17
C ILE A 26 7.74 0.10 0.27
N ALA A 27 8.05 1.36 -0.02
CA ALA A 27 7.29 2.19 -0.94
C ALA A 27 7.20 1.56 -2.34
N ALA A 28 8.30 1.04 -2.87
CA ALA A 28 8.35 0.37 -4.16
C ALA A 28 7.39 -0.83 -4.21
N ARG A 29 7.43 -1.69 -3.19
CA ARG A 29 6.53 -2.85 -3.10
C ARG A 29 5.06 -2.42 -3.00
N ARG A 30 4.74 -1.38 -2.24
CA ARG A 30 3.37 -0.88 -2.08
C ARG A 30 2.86 -0.22 -3.36
N ALA A 31 3.67 0.60 -4.00
CA ALA A 31 3.35 1.22 -5.28
C ALA A 31 3.11 0.16 -6.36
N GLY A 32 3.95 -0.88 -6.41
CA GLY A 32 3.81 -2.00 -7.32
C GLY A 32 2.48 -2.76 -7.18
N VAL A 33 1.96 -2.87 -5.95
CA VAL A 33 0.62 -3.45 -5.72
C VAL A 33 -0.47 -2.47 -6.13
N LEU A 34 -0.38 -1.21 -5.69
CA LEU A 34 -1.44 -0.22 -5.88
C LEU A 34 -1.70 0.11 -7.35
N MET A 35 -0.69 0.01 -8.20
CA MET A 35 -0.85 0.30 -9.63
C MET A 35 -1.80 -0.67 -10.36
N ASP A 36 -2.11 -1.82 -9.78
CA ASP A 36 -3.08 -2.78 -10.35
C ASP A 36 -4.52 -2.44 -9.93
N PHE A 37 -4.71 -1.57 -8.94
CA PHE A 37 -6.01 -1.24 -8.37
C PHE A 37 -6.40 0.22 -8.51
N CYS A 38 -5.42 1.14 -8.57
CA CYS A 38 -5.65 2.58 -8.56
C CYS A 38 -5.56 3.19 -9.95
N GLY A 39 -6.38 4.20 -10.21
CA GLY A 39 -6.32 4.96 -11.46
C GLY A 39 -5.01 5.72 -11.64
N GLN A 40 -4.40 6.15 -10.54
CA GLN A 40 -3.09 6.81 -10.52
C GLN A 40 -2.32 6.44 -9.25
N VAL A 41 -1.03 6.21 -9.38
CA VAL A 41 -0.11 6.06 -8.24
C VAL A 41 0.97 7.13 -8.33
N VAL A 42 1.09 7.95 -7.29
CA VAL A 42 2.12 8.97 -7.16
C VAL A 42 3.01 8.63 -5.98
N VAL A 43 4.31 8.63 -6.20
CA VAL A 43 5.32 8.40 -5.15
C VAL A 43 6.10 9.69 -4.95
N VAL A 44 6.24 10.13 -3.69
CA VAL A 44 7.00 11.33 -3.31
C VAL A 44 8.13 10.93 -2.37
N GLY A 45 9.36 11.22 -2.77
CA GLY A 45 10.54 10.95 -1.92
C GLY A 45 11.85 11.36 -2.58
N PRO A 46 12.81 11.91 -1.80
CA PRO A 46 14.06 12.45 -2.35
C PRO A 46 15.08 11.39 -2.75
N LYS A 47 15.04 10.20 -2.11
CA LYS A 47 15.93 9.08 -2.39
C LYS A 47 15.13 7.91 -2.91
N VAL A 48 15.36 7.53 -4.16
CA VAL A 48 14.52 6.60 -4.90
C VAL A 48 15.19 5.24 -5.02
N HIS A 49 14.43 4.19 -4.67
CA HIS A 49 14.85 2.81 -4.86
C HIS A 49 14.82 2.43 -6.36
N PRO A 50 15.77 1.63 -6.87
CA PRO A 50 15.83 1.23 -8.29
C PRO A 50 14.53 0.62 -8.83
N ASP A 51 13.81 -0.15 -8.02
CA ASP A 51 12.51 -0.74 -8.42
C ASP A 51 11.47 0.33 -8.73
N LEU A 52 11.48 1.48 -8.01
CA LEU A 52 10.59 2.60 -8.31
C LEU A 52 10.97 3.32 -9.61
N GLU A 53 12.27 3.40 -9.91
CA GLU A 53 12.73 3.93 -11.21
C GLU A 53 12.19 3.06 -12.35
N ALA A 54 12.23 1.74 -12.20
CA ALA A 54 11.69 0.82 -13.20
C ALA A 54 10.15 0.97 -13.36
N LEU A 55 9.41 1.11 -12.25
CA LEU A 55 7.97 1.34 -12.29
C LEU A 55 7.63 2.69 -12.94
N ALA A 56 8.37 3.74 -12.62
CA ALA A 56 8.17 5.06 -13.24
C ALA A 56 8.50 5.04 -14.75
N ALA A 57 9.56 4.34 -15.15
CA ALA A 57 9.93 4.18 -16.55
C ALA A 57 8.86 3.46 -17.38
N SER A 58 8.07 2.56 -16.77
CA SER A 58 6.92 1.91 -17.42
C SER A 58 5.71 2.83 -17.60
N GLY A 59 5.74 4.04 -17.04
CA GLY A 59 4.64 5.01 -17.08
C GLY A 59 3.48 4.70 -16.12
N ARG A 60 3.59 3.65 -15.29
CA ARG A 60 2.52 3.22 -14.37
C ARG A 60 2.52 3.94 -13.03
N VAL A 61 3.63 4.60 -12.69
CA VAL A 61 3.83 5.33 -11.44
C VAL A 61 4.43 6.69 -11.75
N THR A 62 3.86 7.75 -11.19
CA THR A 62 4.46 9.09 -11.20
C THR A 62 5.40 9.22 -10.03
N LEU A 63 6.62 9.72 -10.26
CA LEU A 63 7.66 9.82 -9.26
C LEU A 63 8.11 11.26 -9.07
N ASP A 64 7.86 11.82 -7.90
CA ASP A 64 8.29 13.14 -7.47
C ASP A 64 9.51 13.03 -6.55
N ARG A 65 10.70 13.41 -7.06
CA ARG A 65 11.97 13.30 -6.33
C ARG A 65 12.20 14.50 -5.41
N ARG A 66 11.36 14.66 -4.42
CA ARG A 66 11.40 15.74 -3.45
C ARG A 66 10.85 15.32 -2.09
N ALA A 67 11.00 16.16 -1.09
CA ALA A 67 10.33 15.98 0.19
C ALA A 67 8.80 16.12 0.05
N PHE A 68 8.09 15.42 0.93
CA PHE A 68 6.64 15.54 1.07
C PHE A 68 6.23 16.98 1.47
N ALA A 69 5.13 17.44 0.91
CA ALA A 69 4.43 18.65 1.31
C ALA A 69 2.95 18.35 1.60
N PRO A 70 2.31 19.07 2.56
CA PRO A 70 0.88 18.81 2.90
C PRO A 70 -0.08 18.91 1.72
N GLY A 71 0.25 19.69 0.69
CA GLY A 71 -0.51 19.80 -0.56
C GLY A 71 -0.51 18.51 -1.39
N ASP A 72 0.42 17.60 -1.16
CA ASP A 72 0.45 16.31 -1.87
C ASP A 72 -0.76 15.43 -1.52
N LEU A 73 -1.43 15.71 -0.41
CA LEU A 73 -2.66 15.02 0.01
C LEU A 73 -3.90 15.44 -0.79
N GLU A 74 -3.82 16.51 -1.57
CA GLU A 74 -4.95 16.96 -2.38
C GLU A 74 -5.36 15.87 -3.38
N ASN A 75 -6.65 15.58 -3.43
CA ASN A 75 -7.24 14.53 -4.28
C ASN A 75 -6.67 13.11 -4.07
N ALA A 76 -5.97 12.86 -2.96
CA ALA A 76 -5.59 11.50 -2.59
C ALA A 76 -6.81 10.72 -2.09
N GLY A 77 -7.10 9.59 -2.69
CA GLY A 77 -8.13 8.66 -2.23
C GLY A 77 -7.60 7.65 -1.20
N LEU A 78 -6.27 7.52 -1.13
CA LEU A 78 -5.57 6.58 -0.26
C LEU A 78 -4.12 7.05 -0.08
N VAL A 79 -3.56 6.90 1.11
CA VAL A 79 -2.17 7.28 1.41
C VAL A 79 -1.39 6.13 2.04
N VAL A 80 -0.16 5.98 1.63
CA VAL A 80 0.83 5.10 2.28
C VAL A 80 1.99 5.95 2.78
N ALA A 81 2.19 6.02 4.10
CA ALA A 81 3.35 6.65 4.73
C ALA A 81 4.43 5.58 4.97
N ALA A 82 5.49 5.61 4.16
CA ALA A 82 6.57 4.63 4.15
C ALA A 82 7.96 5.28 4.11
N THR A 83 8.12 6.40 4.82
CA THR A 83 9.42 7.04 4.99
C THR A 83 10.23 6.35 6.08
N ASP A 84 11.51 6.66 6.16
CA ASP A 84 12.42 6.25 7.24
C ASP A 84 12.32 7.14 8.50
N ASP A 85 11.50 8.19 8.46
CA ASP A 85 11.21 9.08 9.59
C ASP A 85 9.84 8.76 10.22
N PRO A 86 9.81 8.12 11.41
CA PRO A 86 8.56 7.82 12.12
C PRO A 86 7.74 9.06 12.49
N SER A 87 8.40 10.19 12.76
CA SER A 87 7.72 11.44 13.12
C SER A 87 6.98 12.01 11.91
N LEU A 88 7.61 11.98 10.74
CA LEU A 88 6.96 12.36 9.48
C LEU A 88 5.79 11.43 9.15
N ASN A 89 5.96 10.13 9.32
CA ASN A 89 4.89 9.16 9.09
C ASN A 89 3.68 9.42 10.00
N ALA A 90 3.90 9.71 11.29
CA ALA A 90 2.84 10.05 12.24
C ALA A 90 2.15 11.38 11.88
N ARG A 91 2.91 12.38 11.44
CA ARG A 91 2.37 13.64 10.96
C ARG A 91 1.49 13.46 9.73
N ILE A 92 1.91 12.65 8.76
CA ILE A 92 1.12 12.32 7.57
C ILE A 92 -0.19 11.67 7.98
N ALA A 93 -0.16 10.70 8.91
CA ALA A 93 -1.36 10.06 9.44
C ALA A 93 -2.34 11.07 10.07
N GLY A 94 -1.84 12.02 10.85
CA GLY A 94 -2.65 13.11 11.40
C GLY A 94 -3.33 13.95 10.31
N LEU A 95 -2.56 14.40 9.33
CA LEU A 95 -3.06 15.17 8.19
C LEU A 95 -4.10 14.41 7.35
N CYS A 96 -3.92 13.10 7.19
CA CYS A 96 -4.88 12.23 6.49
C CYS A 96 -6.20 12.15 7.26
N ARG A 97 -6.18 11.98 8.58
CA ARG A 97 -7.38 11.93 9.42
C ARG A 97 -8.17 13.23 9.37
N GLU A 98 -7.50 14.39 9.42
CA GLU A 98 -8.14 15.69 9.27
C GLU A 98 -8.90 15.84 7.95
N ARG A 99 -8.45 15.14 6.91
CA ARG A 99 -9.03 15.18 5.55
C ARG A 99 -9.95 14.01 5.25
N GLY A 100 -10.11 13.06 6.17
CA GLY A 100 -10.89 11.84 5.95
C GLY A 100 -10.29 10.91 4.87
N VAL A 101 -8.98 10.97 4.66
CA VAL A 101 -8.27 10.12 3.69
C VAL A 101 -7.69 8.90 4.40
N PRO A 102 -8.03 7.67 3.98
CA PRO A 102 -7.47 6.46 4.56
C PRO A 102 -5.95 6.40 4.44
N VAL A 103 -5.28 6.03 5.54
CA VAL A 103 -3.82 5.94 5.57
C VAL A 103 -3.32 4.59 6.09
N ASN A 104 -2.27 4.08 5.45
CA ASN A 104 -1.44 2.99 5.96
C ASN A 104 -0.06 3.52 6.33
N VAL A 105 0.36 3.30 7.56
CA VAL A 105 1.68 3.69 8.06
C VAL A 105 2.55 2.45 8.17
N ALA A 106 3.60 2.38 7.35
CA ALA A 106 4.42 1.17 7.23
C ALA A 106 5.23 0.85 8.51
N SER A 107 5.55 1.86 9.31
CA SER A 107 6.34 1.74 10.53
C SER A 107 5.51 1.53 11.80
N ASP A 108 4.21 1.84 11.77
CA ASP A 108 3.35 1.77 12.96
C ASP A 108 1.91 1.38 12.60
N ARG A 109 1.56 0.14 12.95
CA ARG A 109 0.22 -0.41 12.71
C ARG A 109 -0.88 0.30 13.48
N THR A 110 -0.57 0.94 14.61
CA THR A 110 -1.58 1.63 15.44
C THR A 110 -2.09 2.91 14.79
N LEU A 111 -1.35 3.42 13.82
CA LEU A 111 -1.69 4.60 13.03
C LEU A 111 -2.39 4.26 11.71
N CYS A 112 -2.59 2.96 11.41
CA CYS A 112 -3.20 2.52 10.16
C CYS A 112 -4.73 2.48 10.23
N ASP A 113 -5.39 3.02 9.21
CA ASP A 113 -6.84 2.86 9.01
C ASP A 113 -7.16 1.55 8.27
N PHE A 114 -6.22 1.05 7.49
CA PHE A 114 -6.33 -0.23 6.78
C PHE A 114 -4.98 -0.96 6.74
N TYR A 115 -5.02 -2.28 6.51
CA TYR A 115 -3.83 -3.11 6.39
C TYR A 115 -3.62 -3.55 4.95
N PHE A 116 -2.36 -3.61 4.52
CA PHE A 116 -2.01 -4.22 3.25
C PHE A 116 -2.09 -5.74 3.38
N PRO A 117 -2.99 -6.42 2.66
CA PRO A 117 -3.04 -7.88 2.64
C PRO A 117 -1.92 -8.47 1.77
N GLY A 118 -1.67 -9.76 1.92
CA GLY A 118 -1.14 -10.54 0.82
C GLY A 118 -2.21 -10.65 -0.26
N ILE A 119 -1.83 -10.48 -1.52
CA ILE A 119 -2.80 -10.45 -2.63
C ILE A 119 -2.47 -11.56 -3.62
N VAL A 120 -3.51 -12.27 -4.05
CA VAL A 120 -3.48 -13.17 -5.20
C VAL A 120 -4.54 -12.72 -6.18
N ILE A 121 -4.15 -12.54 -7.44
CA ILE A 121 -5.03 -12.16 -8.54
C ILE A 121 -5.10 -13.33 -9.50
N ASP A 122 -6.31 -13.72 -9.89
CA ASP A 122 -6.60 -14.74 -10.87
C ASP A 122 -7.74 -14.28 -11.79
N GLY A 123 -7.39 -13.80 -12.98
CA GLY A 123 -8.33 -13.12 -13.86
C GLY A 123 -8.98 -11.91 -13.15
N GLU A 124 -10.29 -11.93 -13.00
CA GLU A 124 -11.05 -10.90 -12.27
C GLU A 124 -11.16 -11.19 -10.76
N ALA A 125 -10.76 -12.39 -10.32
CA ALA A 125 -10.82 -12.74 -8.90
C ALA A 125 -9.66 -12.14 -8.12
N VAL A 126 -9.95 -11.57 -6.97
CA VAL A 126 -8.95 -11.02 -6.05
C VAL A 126 -9.12 -11.66 -4.68
N ILE A 127 -8.04 -12.23 -4.16
CA ILE A 127 -8.01 -12.85 -2.84
C ILE A 127 -7.08 -12.04 -1.93
N GLY A 128 -7.62 -11.51 -0.85
CA GLY A 128 -6.86 -10.80 0.17
C GLY A 128 -6.60 -11.69 1.39
N VAL A 129 -5.35 -11.75 1.85
CA VAL A 129 -4.94 -12.57 3.00
C VAL A 129 -4.32 -11.69 4.07
N THR A 130 -4.83 -11.77 5.30
CA THR A 130 -4.25 -11.10 6.46
C THR A 130 -4.15 -12.06 7.65
N ALA A 131 -3.16 -11.85 8.50
CA ALA A 131 -2.98 -12.56 9.75
C ALA A 131 -2.95 -11.56 10.93
N GLY A 132 -4.03 -10.78 11.05
CA GLY A 132 -4.22 -9.82 12.13
C GLY A 132 -3.25 -8.64 12.14
N GLY A 133 -2.57 -8.36 11.02
CA GLY A 133 -1.65 -7.22 10.87
C GLY A 133 -0.33 -7.34 11.66
N GLY A 134 -0.13 -8.41 12.43
CA GLY A 134 1.06 -8.60 13.28
C GLY A 134 1.95 -9.78 12.88
N ASP A 135 1.37 -10.80 12.26
CA ASP A 135 2.13 -12.00 11.84
C ASP A 135 2.34 -12.00 10.32
N HIS A 136 3.36 -11.27 9.88
CA HIS A 136 3.72 -11.18 8.47
C HIS A 136 4.18 -12.52 7.87
N ARG A 137 4.81 -13.41 8.68
CA ARG A 137 5.25 -14.73 8.20
C ARG A 137 4.06 -15.62 7.90
N ARG A 138 3.08 -15.65 8.79
CA ARG A 138 1.85 -16.40 8.60
C ARG A 138 1.04 -15.88 7.42
N ALA A 139 0.89 -14.55 7.31
CA ALA A 139 0.21 -13.94 6.18
C ALA A 139 0.88 -14.32 4.85
N LYS A 140 2.22 -14.25 4.79
CA LYS A 140 2.99 -14.68 3.61
C LYS A 140 2.79 -16.15 3.29
N ALA A 141 2.93 -17.05 4.28
CA ALA A 141 2.78 -18.49 4.09
C ALA A 141 1.38 -18.86 3.56
N LEU A 142 0.32 -18.22 4.10
CA LEU A 142 -1.05 -18.42 3.64
C LEU A 142 -1.25 -17.87 2.22
N THR A 143 -0.70 -16.70 1.90
CA THR A 143 -0.77 -16.13 0.55
C THR A 143 -0.08 -17.03 -0.48
N ASP A 144 1.10 -17.57 -0.13
CA ASP A 144 1.84 -18.48 -1.01
C ASP A 144 1.10 -19.83 -1.19
N LEU A 145 0.40 -20.31 -0.16
CA LEU A 145 -0.46 -21.49 -0.26
C LEU A 145 -1.62 -21.26 -1.22
N VAL A 146 -2.37 -20.16 -1.03
CA VAL A 146 -3.49 -19.78 -1.90
C VAL A 146 -3.03 -19.65 -3.35
N ARG A 147 -1.88 -18.99 -3.57
CA ARG A 147 -1.32 -18.84 -4.93
C ARG A 147 -1.03 -20.17 -5.61
N ARG A 148 -0.51 -21.16 -4.86
CA ARG A 148 -0.28 -22.52 -5.39
C ARG A 148 -1.58 -23.22 -5.73
N CYS A 149 -2.59 -23.17 -4.84
CA CYS A 149 -3.89 -23.80 -5.09
C CYS A 149 -4.55 -23.24 -6.36
N VAL A 150 -4.57 -21.91 -6.50
CA VAL A 150 -5.13 -21.24 -7.69
C VAL A 150 -4.38 -21.66 -8.97
N ALA A 151 -3.04 -21.73 -8.92
CA ALA A 151 -2.23 -22.15 -10.08
C ALA A 151 -2.41 -23.63 -10.44
N GLU A 152 -2.83 -24.49 -9.51
CA GLU A 152 -3.13 -25.91 -9.75
C GLU A 152 -4.50 -26.11 -10.41
N GLU A 153 -5.49 -25.27 -10.05
CA GLU A 153 -6.83 -25.32 -10.67
C GLU A 153 -6.85 -24.84 -12.12
N ASN A 154 -5.88 -24.00 -12.50
CA ASN A 154 -5.76 -23.46 -13.85
C ASN A 154 -4.93 -24.33 -14.82
N LYS A 155 -4.58 -25.58 -14.44
CA LYS A 155 -3.87 -26.57 -15.28
C LYS A 155 -4.82 -27.58 -15.88
#